data_55823f7e99ee569efc317b792f6893fe
#
_entry.id   55823f7e99ee569efc317b792f6893fe
#
_cell.length_a   1.000
_cell.length_b   1.000
_cell.length_c   1.000
_cell.angle_alpha   90.00
_cell.angle_beta   90.00
_cell.angle_gamma   90.00
#
_symmetry.space_group_name_H-M   'P 1'
#
loop_
_entity.id
_entity.type
_entity.pdbx_description
1 polymer ?
#
loop_
_entity_poly.entity_id
_entity_poly.type
_entity_poly.pdbx_seq_one_letter_code
_entity_poly.pdbx_strand_id
1 'polypeptide(L)'
;YLDQDALNIAFSLNNIYLPQDYDQIYTLKNELTDKTRQSYKRIITDTTVLIHYTGITKPWHIWADYPSAQYFHFARVDSPWESLPLKEARTTAELQKKYKHYFNRKKFIKGIASLINYRSSKKKKS
;
A
#
# COMPACT_ATOMS: atom_id res chain seq x y z
N TYR A 1 13.48 -4.34 13.57
CA TYR A 1 13.99 -5.72 13.35
C TYR A 1 14.09 -6.51 14.67
N LEU A 2 14.40 -5.85 15.76
CA LEU A 2 14.70 -6.53 17.04
C LEU A 2 13.55 -7.37 17.62
N ASP A 3 12.32 -6.96 17.45
CA ASP A 3 11.14 -7.68 17.93
C ASP A 3 10.87 -8.96 17.15
N GLN A 4 10.95 -8.91 15.82
CA GLN A 4 10.79 -10.10 14.97
C GLN A 4 11.95 -11.09 15.15
N ASP A 5 13.18 -10.59 15.26
CA ASP A 5 14.36 -11.44 15.49
C ASP A 5 14.27 -12.13 16.84
N ALA A 6 13.86 -11.42 17.89
CA ALA A 6 13.63 -11.97 19.22
C ALA A 6 12.55 -13.07 19.22
N LEU A 7 11.42 -12.84 18.54
CA LEU A 7 10.36 -13.84 18.40
C LEU A 7 10.83 -15.06 17.62
N ASN A 8 11.55 -14.87 16.52
CA ASN A 8 12.10 -15.98 15.73
C ASN A 8 13.08 -16.84 16.54
N ILE A 9 13.92 -16.24 17.37
CA ILE A 9 14.83 -16.97 18.26
C ILE A 9 14.03 -17.70 19.34
N ALA A 10 13.09 -17.02 20.01
CA ALA A 10 12.32 -17.61 21.10
C ALA A 10 11.47 -18.81 20.68
N PHE A 11 10.94 -18.79 19.44
CA PHE A 11 10.05 -19.82 18.92
C PHE A 11 10.69 -20.73 17.85
N SER A 12 11.99 -20.65 17.65
CA SER A 12 12.71 -21.36 16.56
C SER A 12 12.46 -22.88 16.50
N LEU A 13 12.15 -23.50 17.63
CA LEU A 13 11.85 -24.94 17.71
C LEU A 13 10.37 -25.30 17.68
N ASN A 14 9.49 -24.30 17.81
CA ASN A 14 8.03 -24.51 17.94
C ASN A 14 7.22 -23.70 16.91
N ASN A 15 7.83 -23.31 15.79
CA ASN A 15 7.12 -22.57 14.75
C ASN A 15 6.20 -23.49 13.94
N ILE A 16 4.96 -23.04 13.79
CA ILE A 16 4.03 -23.60 12.81
C ILE A 16 4.04 -22.68 11.59
N TYR A 17 4.44 -23.23 10.46
CA TYR A 17 4.42 -22.46 9.19
C TYR A 17 3.02 -22.52 8.59
N LEU A 18 2.38 -21.38 8.45
CA LEU A 18 1.10 -21.28 7.75
C LEU A 18 1.33 -21.27 6.22
N PRO A 19 0.39 -21.81 5.44
CA PRO A 19 0.41 -21.64 3.99
C PRO A 19 0.47 -20.16 3.58
N GLN A 20 1.06 -19.88 2.42
CA GLN A 20 1.26 -18.52 1.92
C GLN A 20 -0.04 -17.72 1.81
N ASP A 21 -1.16 -18.38 1.58
CA ASP A 21 -2.49 -17.76 1.49
C ASP A 21 -2.89 -17.01 2.78
N TYR A 22 -2.32 -17.39 3.93
CA TYR A 22 -2.58 -16.73 5.23
C TYR A 22 -1.77 -15.46 5.46
N ASP A 23 -0.73 -15.19 4.66
CA ASP A 23 0.02 -13.91 4.68
C ASP A 23 0.56 -13.60 3.29
N GLN A 24 -0.35 -13.30 2.36
CA GLN A 24 0.02 -12.94 1.00
C GLN A 24 0.64 -11.54 0.97
N ILE A 25 1.96 -11.48 0.89
CA ILE A 25 2.70 -10.22 0.80
C ILE A 25 2.45 -9.58 -0.57
N TYR A 26 1.97 -8.35 -0.56
CA TYR A 26 1.65 -7.61 -1.79
C TYR A 26 2.07 -6.14 -1.72
N THR A 27 2.56 -5.59 -2.84
CA THR A 27 2.87 -4.16 -2.94
C THR A 27 2.12 -3.50 -4.09
N LEU A 28 1.36 -2.47 -3.77
CA LEU A 28 0.56 -1.70 -4.75
C LEU A 28 1.42 -1.10 -5.88
N LYS A 29 2.71 -0.90 -5.66
CA LYS A 29 3.64 -0.42 -6.69
C LYS A 29 3.66 -1.31 -7.92
N ASN A 30 3.43 -2.60 -7.78
CA ASN A 30 3.44 -3.56 -8.89
C ASN A 30 2.33 -3.25 -9.93
N GLU A 31 1.25 -2.61 -9.50
CA GLU A 31 0.14 -2.22 -10.38
C GLU A 31 0.35 -0.86 -11.06
N LEU A 32 1.39 -0.12 -10.71
CA LEU A 32 1.60 1.24 -11.21
C LEU A 32 1.73 1.29 -12.75
N THR A 33 2.39 0.30 -13.32
CA THR A 33 2.64 0.17 -14.77
C THR A 33 1.73 -0.86 -15.44
N ASP A 34 0.90 -1.55 -14.69
CA ASP A 34 -0.03 -2.55 -15.23
C ASP A 34 -1.17 -1.88 -16.00
N LYS A 35 -1.10 -1.94 -17.32
CA LYS A 35 -2.12 -1.39 -18.23
C LYS A 35 -3.43 -2.17 -18.19
N THR A 36 -3.36 -3.46 -17.86
CA THR A 36 -4.54 -4.34 -17.81
C THR A 36 -5.35 -4.15 -16.54
N ARG A 37 -4.73 -3.63 -15.48
CA ARG A 37 -5.29 -3.51 -14.13
C ARG A 37 -5.75 -4.85 -13.54
N GLN A 38 -5.14 -5.95 -13.99
CA GLN A 38 -5.51 -7.32 -13.61
C GLN A 38 -4.34 -8.11 -13.02
N SER A 39 -3.11 -7.57 -13.04
CA SER A 39 -1.91 -8.31 -12.63
C SER A 39 -1.97 -8.81 -11.19
N TYR A 40 -2.68 -8.12 -10.31
CA TYR A 40 -2.84 -8.51 -8.91
C TYR A 40 -3.53 -9.88 -8.75
N LYS A 41 -4.42 -10.27 -9.68
CA LYS A 41 -5.15 -11.56 -9.64
C LYS A 41 -4.26 -12.78 -9.78
N ARG A 42 -3.01 -12.61 -10.23
CA ARG A 42 -2.03 -13.69 -10.27
C ARG A 42 -1.42 -14.01 -8.90
N ILE A 43 -1.57 -13.08 -7.95
CA ILE A 43 -0.95 -13.16 -6.62
C ILE A 43 -2.04 -13.25 -5.54
N ILE A 44 -3.08 -12.43 -5.65
CA ILE A 44 -4.24 -12.44 -4.76
C ILE A 44 -5.31 -13.27 -5.45
N THR A 45 -5.55 -14.45 -4.92
CA THR A 45 -6.50 -15.46 -5.44
C THR A 45 -7.69 -15.62 -4.51
N ASP A 46 -8.65 -16.43 -4.89
CA ASP A 46 -9.83 -16.71 -4.08
C ASP A 46 -9.50 -17.50 -2.79
N THR A 47 -8.32 -18.12 -2.73
CA THR A 47 -7.82 -18.81 -1.54
C THR A 47 -7.08 -17.89 -0.57
N THR A 48 -6.77 -16.65 -0.97
CA THR A 48 -6.04 -15.69 -0.14
C THR A 48 -6.87 -15.29 1.08
N VAL A 49 -6.37 -15.62 2.27
CA VAL A 49 -7.03 -15.33 3.56
C VAL A 49 -6.67 -13.93 4.06
N LEU A 50 -5.39 -13.55 3.98
CA LEU A 50 -4.89 -12.25 4.44
C LEU A 50 -3.94 -11.63 3.41
N ILE A 51 -4.12 -10.34 3.14
CA ILE A 51 -3.25 -9.58 2.26
C ILE A 51 -2.41 -8.61 3.10
N HIS A 52 -1.10 -8.84 3.13
CA HIS A 52 -0.15 -7.97 3.78
C HIS A 52 0.37 -6.91 2.80
N TYR A 53 -0.23 -5.73 2.80
CA TYR A 53 0.21 -4.62 1.93
C TYR A 53 1.53 -4.02 2.41
N THR A 54 2.59 -4.23 1.64
CA THR A 54 3.94 -3.71 1.92
C THR A 54 4.25 -2.43 1.12
N GLY A 55 5.37 -1.79 1.44
CA GLY A 55 5.85 -0.59 0.76
C GLY A 55 5.18 0.71 1.25
N ILE A 56 5.59 1.84 0.66
CA ILE A 56 5.19 3.20 1.07
C ILE A 56 3.73 3.49 0.72
N THR A 57 3.29 3.04 -0.46
CA THR A 57 1.91 3.21 -0.89
C THR A 57 1.03 2.15 -0.24
N LYS A 58 -0.01 2.61 0.47
CA LYS A 58 -0.93 1.75 1.19
C LYS A 58 -2.36 1.91 0.67
N PRO A 59 -3.24 0.91 0.78
CA PRO A 59 -4.60 0.98 0.25
C PRO A 59 -5.47 2.05 0.93
N TRP A 60 -5.11 2.46 2.14
CA TRP A 60 -5.80 3.53 2.88
C TRP A 60 -5.35 4.95 2.52
N HIS A 61 -4.44 5.13 1.55
CA HIS A 61 -4.12 6.47 1.04
C HIS A 61 -5.18 6.94 0.04
N ILE A 62 -5.69 8.16 0.23
CA ILE A 62 -6.76 8.74 -0.61
C ILE A 62 -6.39 8.80 -2.11
N TRP A 63 -5.10 8.79 -2.41
CA TRP A 63 -4.58 8.83 -3.78
C TRP A 63 -4.27 7.45 -4.38
N ALA A 64 -4.41 6.37 -3.59
CA ALA A 64 -4.02 5.01 -3.99
C ALA A 64 -5.11 4.30 -4.80
N ASP A 65 -5.38 4.82 -6.00
CA ASP A 65 -6.31 4.23 -6.98
C ASP A 65 -5.67 2.99 -7.65
N TYR A 66 -5.62 1.88 -6.91
CA TYR A 66 -5.14 0.58 -7.37
C TYR A 66 -6.24 -0.47 -7.28
N PRO A 67 -6.38 -1.37 -8.28
CA PRO A 67 -7.40 -2.42 -8.25
C PRO A 67 -7.37 -3.30 -6.99
N SER A 68 -6.19 -3.73 -6.55
CA SER A 68 -6.07 -4.57 -5.35
C SER A 68 -6.43 -3.84 -4.04
N ALA A 69 -6.45 -2.50 -4.02
CA ALA A 69 -6.90 -1.75 -2.85
C ALA A 69 -8.39 -1.98 -2.53
N GLN A 70 -9.17 -2.52 -3.48
CA GLN A 70 -10.58 -2.87 -3.27
C GLN A 70 -10.79 -3.81 -2.08
N TYR A 71 -9.88 -4.75 -1.84
CA TYR A 71 -10.01 -5.68 -0.70
C TYR A 71 -9.97 -4.96 0.64
N PHE A 72 -9.10 -3.95 0.78
CA PHE A 72 -9.09 -3.08 1.95
C PHE A 72 -10.39 -2.27 2.08
N HIS A 73 -10.87 -1.68 0.98
CA HIS A 73 -12.10 -0.90 1.00
C HIS A 73 -13.31 -1.75 1.32
N PHE A 74 -13.36 -2.97 0.78
CA PHE A 74 -14.42 -3.93 1.10
C PHE A 74 -14.41 -4.34 2.58
N ALA A 75 -13.24 -4.71 3.11
CA ALA A 75 -13.10 -5.06 4.54
C ALA A 75 -13.38 -3.89 5.50
N ARG A 76 -13.34 -2.65 5.00
CA ARG A 76 -13.63 -1.45 5.78
C ARG A 76 -15.13 -1.17 5.93
N VAL A 77 -15.94 -1.61 4.96
CA VAL A 77 -17.40 -1.48 5.02
C VAL A 77 -17.93 -2.21 6.25
N ASP A 78 -18.89 -1.62 6.94
CA ASP A 78 -19.48 -2.13 8.19
C ASP A 78 -18.48 -2.32 9.34
N SER A 79 -17.24 -1.82 9.20
CA SER A 79 -16.25 -1.84 10.28
C SER A 79 -16.32 -0.57 11.14
N PRO A 80 -15.80 -0.58 12.39
CA PRO A 80 -15.72 0.62 13.23
C PRO A 80 -14.91 1.76 12.61
N TRP A 81 -14.12 1.50 11.57
CA TRP A 81 -13.26 2.46 10.89
C TRP A 81 -13.88 3.02 9.59
N GLU A 82 -15.08 2.60 9.21
CA GLU A 82 -15.72 3.01 7.96
C GLU A 82 -15.86 4.54 7.85
N SER A 83 -16.24 5.20 8.94
CA SER A 83 -16.42 6.65 8.99
C SER A 83 -15.12 7.45 8.98
N LEU A 84 -13.97 6.83 9.27
CA LEU A 84 -12.70 7.54 9.32
C LEU A 84 -12.22 7.92 7.92
N PRO A 85 -11.69 9.14 7.72
CA PRO A 85 -11.18 9.55 6.42
C PRO A 85 -9.93 8.75 6.02
N LEU A 86 -9.77 8.51 4.72
CA LEU A 86 -8.53 7.97 4.17
C LEU A 86 -7.36 8.93 4.39
N LYS A 87 -6.16 8.38 4.48
CA LYS A 87 -4.96 9.16 4.84
C LYS A 87 -4.41 9.96 3.65
N GLU A 88 -4.09 11.22 3.89
CA GLU A 88 -3.29 12.04 2.99
C GLU A 88 -1.79 11.70 3.08
N ALA A 89 -1.05 12.04 2.01
CA ALA A 89 0.41 11.93 2.01
C ALA A 89 1.01 12.96 2.98
N ARG A 90 1.78 12.51 3.97
CA ARG A 90 2.40 13.35 5.01
C ARG A 90 3.92 13.39 4.92
N THR A 91 4.54 12.30 4.50
CA THR A 91 6.00 12.20 4.39
C THR A 91 6.47 12.58 2.99
N THR A 92 7.72 13.01 2.87
CA THR A 92 8.35 13.30 1.57
C THR A 92 8.31 12.08 0.64
N ALA A 93 8.49 10.89 1.19
CA ALA A 93 8.41 9.63 0.43
C ALA A 93 7.00 9.36 -0.11
N GLU A 94 5.96 9.57 0.71
CA GLU A 94 4.57 9.45 0.28
C GLU A 94 4.19 10.49 -0.77
N LEU A 95 4.60 11.75 -0.59
CA LEU A 95 4.41 12.82 -1.58
C LEU A 95 5.06 12.48 -2.91
N GLN A 96 6.27 11.87 -2.88
CA GLN A 96 6.93 11.38 -4.08
C GLN A 96 6.12 10.30 -4.78
N LYS A 97 5.56 9.34 -4.04
CA LYS A 97 4.71 8.28 -4.61
C LYS A 97 3.41 8.84 -5.16
N LYS A 98 2.78 9.80 -4.43
CA LYS A 98 1.54 10.47 -4.82
C LYS A 98 1.65 11.15 -6.19
N TYR A 99 2.66 12.03 -6.42
CA TYR A 99 2.77 12.72 -7.70
C TYR A 99 3.09 11.75 -8.86
N LYS A 100 3.96 10.75 -8.63
CA LYS A 100 4.27 9.73 -9.65
C LYS A 100 3.03 8.91 -10.02
N HIS A 101 2.20 8.56 -9.03
CA HIS A 101 0.94 7.88 -9.26
C HIS A 101 0.01 8.70 -10.16
N TYR A 102 -0.19 10.00 -9.85
CA TYR A 102 -1.06 10.86 -10.64
C TYR A 102 -0.56 11.02 -12.09
N PHE A 103 0.73 11.19 -12.32
CA PHE A 103 1.28 11.26 -13.68
C PHE A 103 1.06 9.95 -14.44
N ASN A 104 1.30 8.82 -13.81
CA ASN A 104 1.05 7.51 -14.43
C ASN A 104 -0.45 7.29 -14.79
N ARG A 105 -1.34 7.82 -13.98
CA ARG A 105 -2.78 7.79 -14.23
C ARG A 105 -3.26 8.95 -15.14
N LYS A 106 -2.35 9.67 -15.80
CA LYS A 106 -2.63 10.83 -16.67
C LYS A 106 -3.46 11.93 -15.99
N LYS A 107 -3.44 11.99 -14.66
CA LYS A 107 -4.10 13.03 -13.84
C LYS A 107 -3.13 14.21 -13.65
N PHE A 108 -2.77 14.88 -14.75
CA PHE A 108 -1.65 15.85 -14.80
C PHE A 108 -1.80 17.02 -13.82
N ILE A 109 -2.98 17.63 -13.70
CA ILE A 109 -3.21 18.75 -12.77
C ILE A 109 -2.91 18.33 -11.33
N LYS A 110 -3.47 17.19 -10.89
CA LYS A 110 -3.19 16.64 -9.55
C LYS A 110 -1.73 16.22 -9.40
N GLY A 111 -1.11 15.76 -10.46
CA GLY A 111 0.31 15.42 -10.51
C GLY A 111 1.20 16.61 -10.28
N ILE A 112 0.97 17.73 -10.97
CA ILE A 112 1.73 18.98 -10.83
C ILE A 112 1.57 19.55 -9.42
N ALA A 113 0.34 19.68 -8.92
CA ALA A 113 0.09 20.17 -7.55
C ALA A 113 0.83 19.31 -6.50
N SER A 114 0.78 17.98 -6.64
CA SER A 114 1.48 17.06 -5.74
C SER A 114 3.01 17.14 -5.87
N LEU A 115 3.54 17.44 -7.07
CA LEU A 115 4.97 17.63 -7.29
C LEU A 115 5.47 18.90 -6.61
N ILE A 116 4.68 19.99 -6.65
CA ILE A 116 5.00 21.24 -5.94
C ILE A 116 5.09 20.98 -4.45
N ASN A 117 4.11 20.29 -3.88
CA ASN A 117 4.10 19.90 -2.45
C ASN A 117 5.32 19.03 -2.09
N TYR A 118 5.69 18.08 -2.94
CA TYR A 118 6.89 17.27 -2.76
C TYR A 118 8.17 18.13 -2.73
N ARG A 119 8.33 19.05 -3.69
CA ARG A 119 9.50 19.93 -3.75
C ARG A 119 9.59 20.85 -2.53
N SER A 120 8.47 21.41 -2.09
CA SER A 120 8.40 22.23 -0.87
C SER A 120 8.77 21.45 0.39
N SER A 121 8.28 20.21 0.50
CA SER A 121 8.61 19.29 1.61
C SER A 121 10.11 18.95 1.66
N LYS A 122 10.75 18.83 0.50
CA LYS A 122 12.18 18.54 0.41
C LYS A 122 13.05 19.73 0.88
N LYS A 123 12.67 20.96 0.51
CA LYS A 123 13.37 22.19 0.94
C LYS A 123 13.31 22.43 2.44
N LYS A 124 12.23 22.00 3.12
CA LYS A 124 12.09 22.16 4.58
C LYS A 124 12.96 21.19 5.39
N LYS A 125 13.52 20.16 4.77
CA LYS A 125 14.38 19.16 5.41
C LYS A 125 15.87 19.36 5.14
N SER A 126 16.23 20.24 4.24
CA SER A 126 17.57 20.69 3.93
C SER A 126 17.90 21.95 4.69
#